data_c85356bb7e2e65067691eeb6bd0b20e5
#
_entry.id   c85356bb7e2e65067691eeb6bd0b20e5
#
_cell.length_a   1.000
_cell.length_b   1.000
_cell.length_c   1.000
_cell.angle_alpha   90.00
_cell.angle_beta   90.00
_cell.angle_gamma   90.00
#
_symmetry.space_group_name_H-M   'P 1'
#
loop_
_entity.id
_entity.type
_entity.pdbx_description
1 polymer ?
#
loop_
_entity_poly.entity_id
_entity_poly.type
_entity_poly.pdbx_seq_one_letter_code
_entity_poly.pdbx_strand_id
1 'polypeptide(L)'
;TSAPVNCTPGNINNKYITTYFRKSVTIANPAIFSDFTLNVYRDDGIVVYINGTERLANNMPAGRLHSTLATDASDGGDVIQTFTIPASAFSVGTNVVAVEVHQTNATSTDLVFDMELIGNLIPTSLIAYGASWKYLDNGSNQGTAWKGTGFNDVSWKTGASKFGYGDAATTVVYSGCPPSNHPAAENSAPGCGTKFITTYFRKTFNITGLANFSSFTFNVIRDDGYVIYINGIEAARSNMPGGTITYTTGASSGLGSPDETTPVTFDISACAGLFWEGSNTIAVEIH
;
A
#
# COMPACT_ATOMS: atom_id res chain seq x y z
N THR A 1 -24.00 -9.54 22.40
CA THR A 1 -25.39 -9.31 22.95
C THR A 1 -25.80 -7.90 22.58
N SER A 2 -26.81 -7.75 21.71
CA SER A 2 -27.37 -6.45 21.34
C SER A 2 -28.05 -5.82 22.56
N ALA A 3 -27.82 -4.52 22.78
CA ALA A 3 -28.57 -3.77 23.78
C ALA A 3 -30.01 -3.60 23.31
N PRO A 4 -31.04 -3.84 24.14
CA PRO A 4 -32.40 -3.66 23.73
C PRO A 4 -32.70 -2.17 23.51
N VAL A 5 -33.28 -1.84 22.37
CA VAL A 5 -33.79 -0.50 22.07
C VAL A 5 -35.27 -0.46 22.52
N ASN A 6 -35.62 0.53 23.36
CA ASN A 6 -36.95 0.64 23.89
C ASN A 6 -37.96 1.06 22.81
N CYS A 7 -38.99 0.25 22.64
CA CYS A 7 -40.22 0.68 21.97
C CYS A 7 -41.01 1.63 22.90
N THR A 8 -41.89 2.46 22.32
CA THR A 8 -42.83 3.27 23.10
C THR A 8 -43.57 2.38 24.10
N PRO A 9 -43.55 2.67 25.41
CA PRO A 9 -44.18 1.83 26.41
C PRO A 9 -45.63 1.53 26.07
N GLY A 10 -45.94 0.25 25.96
CA GLY A 10 -47.31 -0.23 25.77
C GLY A 10 -47.89 -0.18 24.37
N ASN A 11 -47.14 0.26 23.34
CA ASN A 11 -47.66 0.29 21.97
C ASN A 11 -46.63 -0.28 20.95
N ILE A 12 -46.76 -1.56 20.66
CA ILE A 12 -45.93 -2.26 19.66
C ILE A 12 -46.14 -1.79 18.22
N ASN A 13 -47.22 -1.04 17.98
CA ASN A 13 -47.61 -0.53 16.66
C ASN A 13 -47.26 0.96 16.45
N ASN A 14 -46.58 1.59 17.42
CA ASN A 14 -46.16 2.99 17.33
C ASN A 14 -44.75 3.16 17.95
N LYS A 15 -43.77 2.60 17.30
CA LYS A 15 -42.37 2.66 17.72
C LYS A 15 -41.75 4.00 17.33
N TYR A 16 -40.65 4.35 17.99
CA TYR A 16 -39.85 5.49 17.58
C TYR A 16 -39.24 5.24 16.18
N ILE A 17 -39.39 6.23 15.31
CA ILE A 17 -38.86 6.16 13.95
C ILE A 17 -37.34 6.26 13.96
N THR A 18 -36.79 7.08 14.85
CA THR A 18 -35.33 7.35 14.87
C THR A 18 -34.72 6.94 16.19
N THR A 19 -33.58 6.23 16.09
CA THR A 19 -32.70 5.92 17.21
C THR A 19 -31.34 6.59 16.98
N TYR A 20 -30.82 7.22 18.05
CA TYR A 20 -29.59 8.00 18.00
C TYR A 20 -28.45 7.27 18.69
N PHE A 21 -27.29 7.28 18.05
CA PHE A 21 -26.05 6.76 18.60
C PHE A 21 -24.96 7.84 18.53
N ARG A 22 -24.03 7.82 19.49
CA ARG A 22 -22.96 8.79 19.53
C ARG A 22 -21.70 8.20 20.17
N LYS A 23 -20.55 8.46 19.55
CA LYS A 23 -19.25 8.03 20.05
C LYS A 23 -18.17 9.07 19.76
N SER A 24 -17.23 9.25 20.68
CA SER A 24 -16.03 10.04 20.45
C SER A 24 -14.91 9.12 20.01
N VAL A 25 -14.13 9.58 19.02
CA VAL A 25 -12.91 8.95 18.52
C VAL A 25 -11.78 9.97 18.53
N THR A 26 -10.58 9.55 18.89
CA THR A 26 -9.40 10.42 18.89
C THR A 26 -8.52 10.08 17.72
N ILE A 27 -8.22 11.08 16.88
CA ILE A 27 -7.32 10.95 15.73
C ILE A 27 -6.16 11.90 15.92
N ALA A 28 -4.97 11.35 16.12
CA ALA A 28 -3.78 12.15 16.42
C ALA A 28 -3.34 13.00 15.21
N ASN A 29 -3.44 12.46 14.00
CA ASN A 29 -3.11 13.17 12.78
C ASN A 29 -3.95 12.64 11.60
N PRO A 30 -5.04 13.29 11.21
CA PRO A 30 -5.86 12.87 10.07
C PRO A 30 -5.14 12.99 8.71
N ALA A 31 -4.09 13.81 8.61
CA ALA A 31 -3.36 14.02 7.35
C ALA A 31 -2.53 12.81 6.89
N ILE A 32 -2.34 11.80 7.74
CA ILE A 32 -1.66 10.55 7.34
C ILE A 32 -2.60 9.55 6.65
N PHE A 33 -3.92 9.82 6.63
CA PHE A 33 -4.92 8.98 6.00
C PHE A 33 -5.36 9.58 4.67
N SER A 34 -5.54 8.74 3.64
CA SER A 34 -6.20 9.13 2.38
C SER A 34 -7.68 9.38 2.60
N ASP A 35 -8.29 8.48 3.33
CA ASP A 35 -9.71 8.44 3.64
C ASP A 35 -9.97 7.48 4.82
N PHE A 36 -11.24 7.33 5.16
CA PHE A 36 -11.70 6.35 6.13
C PHE A 36 -12.76 5.45 5.49
N THR A 37 -12.64 4.15 5.71
CA THR A 37 -13.67 3.18 5.39
C THR A 37 -14.65 3.07 6.55
N LEU A 38 -15.92 3.19 6.27
CA LEU A 38 -17.02 3.01 7.20
C LEU A 38 -17.79 1.75 6.82
N ASN A 39 -17.69 0.71 7.63
CA ASN A 39 -18.46 -0.52 7.51
C ASN A 39 -19.63 -0.46 8.46
N VAL A 40 -20.84 -0.67 7.95
CA VAL A 40 -22.07 -0.50 8.73
C VAL A 40 -23.01 -1.68 8.53
N TYR A 41 -23.51 -2.22 9.64
CA TYR A 41 -24.76 -2.95 9.70
C TYR A 41 -25.87 -1.98 10.08
N ARG A 42 -26.95 -1.92 9.33
CA ARG A 42 -28.10 -1.06 9.62
C ARG A 42 -29.40 -1.68 9.15
N ASP A 43 -30.47 -1.32 9.86
CA ASP A 43 -31.86 -1.63 9.53
C ASP A 43 -32.73 -0.49 10.04
N ASP A 44 -33.43 0.34 9.19
CA ASP A 44 -33.53 0.35 7.71
C ASP A 44 -32.67 1.43 7.06
N GLY A 45 -32.74 2.68 7.50
CA GLY A 45 -32.04 3.85 6.99
C GLY A 45 -31.00 4.38 7.97
N ILE A 46 -29.95 5.03 7.47
CA ILE A 46 -28.90 5.59 8.33
C ILE A 46 -28.46 6.98 7.86
N VAL A 47 -28.17 7.86 8.82
CA VAL A 47 -27.44 9.11 8.59
C VAL A 47 -26.26 9.18 9.55
N VAL A 48 -25.06 9.48 9.04
CA VAL A 48 -23.83 9.60 9.83
C VAL A 48 -23.29 11.02 9.75
N TYR A 49 -23.04 11.58 10.91
CA TYR A 49 -22.46 12.90 11.08
C TYR A 49 -21.05 12.77 11.71
N ILE A 50 -20.11 13.51 11.18
CA ILE A 50 -18.79 13.70 11.79
C ILE A 50 -18.67 15.16 12.21
N ASN A 51 -18.43 15.39 13.50
CA ASN A 51 -18.33 16.73 14.08
C ASN A 51 -19.52 17.64 13.75
N GLY A 52 -20.73 17.07 13.74
CA GLY A 52 -21.98 17.77 13.46
C GLY A 52 -22.28 18.00 11.97
N THR A 53 -21.39 17.60 11.06
CA THR A 53 -21.60 17.68 9.62
C THR A 53 -22.01 16.32 9.06
N GLU A 54 -23.12 16.26 8.32
CA GLU A 54 -23.54 15.04 7.61
C GLU A 54 -22.47 14.59 6.62
N ARG A 55 -22.09 13.33 6.69
CA ARG A 55 -21.09 12.70 5.81
C ARG A 55 -21.62 11.53 5.02
N LEU A 56 -22.68 10.91 5.51
CA LEU A 56 -23.35 9.80 4.85
C LEU A 56 -24.83 9.87 5.13
N ALA A 57 -25.62 9.65 4.10
CA ALA A 57 -27.03 9.27 4.22
C ALA A 57 -27.27 8.10 3.26
N ASN A 58 -27.77 6.99 3.78
CA ASN A 58 -28.07 5.81 2.99
C ASN A 58 -29.48 5.31 3.32
N ASN A 59 -30.25 4.99 2.29
CA ASN A 59 -31.69 4.63 2.37
C ASN A 59 -32.53 5.69 3.06
N MET A 60 -32.20 6.99 2.86
CA MET A 60 -32.87 8.12 3.47
C MET A 60 -33.19 9.20 2.42
N PRO A 61 -34.38 9.83 2.46
CA PRO A 61 -34.71 10.98 1.60
C PRO A 61 -33.93 12.24 2.03
N ALA A 62 -33.90 13.27 1.19
CA ALA A 62 -33.37 14.58 1.55
C ALA A 62 -34.32 15.34 2.49
N GLY A 63 -33.82 16.35 3.23
CA GLY A 63 -34.61 17.22 4.10
C GLY A 63 -35.22 16.50 5.31
N ARG A 64 -34.47 15.64 5.94
CA ARG A 64 -34.89 14.72 7.00
C ARG A 64 -35.15 15.42 8.33
N LEU A 65 -36.17 14.88 9.04
CA LEU A 65 -36.51 15.17 10.42
C LEU A 65 -36.42 13.86 11.23
N HIS A 66 -36.45 13.97 12.55
CA HIS A 66 -36.49 12.80 13.44
C HIS A 66 -37.65 11.85 13.18
N SER A 67 -38.73 12.32 12.55
CA SER A 67 -39.93 11.53 12.17
C SER A 67 -39.88 11.01 10.74
N THR A 68 -38.81 11.30 9.99
CA THR A 68 -38.67 10.86 8.59
C THR A 68 -38.43 9.37 8.54
N LEU A 69 -39.24 8.65 7.77
CA LEU A 69 -39.08 7.23 7.53
C LEU A 69 -37.93 6.97 6.55
N ALA A 70 -37.26 5.80 6.66
CA ALA A 70 -36.38 5.30 5.63
C ALA A 70 -37.17 5.06 4.32
N THR A 71 -36.45 5.07 3.18
CA THR A 71 -37.08 5.01 1.86
C THR A 71 -37.62 3.62 1.56
N ASP A 72 -36.84 2.58 1.85
CA ASP A 72 -37.22 1.19 1.60
C ASP A 72 -36.94 0.33 2.82
N ALA A 73 -37.68 -0.79 2.96
CA ALA A 73 -37.30 -1.85 3.88
C ALA A 73 -35.94 -2.40 3.48
N SER A 74 -35.08 -2.51 4.46
CA SER A 74 -33.68 -2.91 4.25
C SER A 74 -33.53 -4.42 4.08
N ASP A 75 -32.29 -4.85 4.08
CA ASP A 75 -31.81 -6.24 4.03
C ASP A 75 -31.90 -6.98 5.39
N GLY A 76 -32.65 -6.43 6.35
CA GLY A 76 -32.77 -6.96 7.71
C GLY A 76 -31.53 -6.76 8.58
N GLY A 77 -30.60 -5.89 8.14
CA GLY A 77 -29.39 -5.57 8.88
C GLY A 77 -28.30 -6.66 8.88
N ASP A 78 -28.44 -7.67 8.03
CA ASP A 78 -27.51 -8.82 7.98
C ASP A 78 -26.31 -8.61 7.04
N VAL A 79 -26.33 -7.52 6.25
CA VAL A 79 -25.30 -7.24 5.23
C VAL A 79 -24.47 -6.02 5.62
N ILE A 80 -23.14 -6.19 5.63
CA ILE A 80 -22.22 -5.05 5.78
C ILE A 80 -22.29 -4.17 4.56
N GLN A 81 -22.56 -2.88 4.77
CA GLN A 81 -22.47 -1.86 3.74
C GLN A 81 -21.23 -1.01 3.98
N THR A 82 -20.44 -0.81 2.93
CA THR A 82 -19.16 -0.12 3.01
C THR A 82 -19.22 1.23 2.32
N PHE A 83 -18.76 2.27 3.01
CA PHE A 83 -18.73 3.64 2.52
C PHE A 83 -17.36 4.26 2.75
N THR A 84 -17.03 5.30 1.97
CA THR A 84 -15.81 6.07 2.12
C THR A 84 -16.12 7.44 2.70
N ILE A 85 -15.41 7.81 3.78
CA ILE A 85 -15.46 9.14 4.41
C ILE A 85 -14.12 9.84 4.16
N PRO A 86 -14.09 11.04 3.58
CA PRO A 86 -12.83 11.73 3.31
C PRO A 86 -12.10 12.10 4.61
N ALA A 87 -10.77 12.01 4.62
CA ALA A 87 -9.96 12.34 5.79
C ALA A 87 -10.21 13.77 6.30
N SER A 88 -10.57 14.70 5.40
CA SER A 88 -10.94 16.08 5.74
C SER A 88 -12.20 16.23 6.60
N ALA A 89 -12.95 15.16 6.80
CA ALA A 89 -14.09 15.13 7.73
C ALA A 89 -13.65 15.15 9.20
N PHE A 90 -12.39 14.79 9.46
CA PHE A 90 -11.83 14.64 10.80
C PHE A 90 -10.83 15.75 11.12
N SER A 91 -10.76 16.11 12.39
CA SER A 91 -9.80 17.06 12.95
C SER A 91 -8.77 16.34 13.83
N VAL A 92 -7.64 16.98 14.07
CA VAL A 92 -6.67 16.52 15.07
C VAL A 92 -7.33 16.53 16.46
N GLY A 93 -7.15 15.45 17.19
CA GLY A 93 -7.74 15.28 18.53
C GLY A 93 -9.09 14.56 18.52
N THR A 94 -9.99 15.00 19.40
CA THR A 94 -11.30 14.35 19.60
C THR A 94 -12.28 14.73 18.50
N ASN A 95 -12.84 13.72 17.86
CA ASN A 95 -13.91 13.83 16.89
C ASN A 95 -15.17 13.14 17.42
N VAL A 96 -16.32 13.63 17.02
CA VAL A 96 -17.62 13.04 17.40
C VAL A 96 -18.24 12.41 16.17
N VAL A 97 -18.51 11.12 16.26
CA VAL A 97 -19.36 10.38 15.31
C VAL A 97 -20.75 10.29 15.91
N ALA A 98 -21.75 10.83 15.21
CA ALA A 98 -23.15 10.72 15.58
C ALA A 98 -23.93 10.03 14.46
N VAL A 99 -24.86 9.18 14.83
CA VAL A 99 -25.62 8.35 13.89
C VAL A 99 -27.10 8.41 14.23
N GLU A 100 -27.91 8.55 13.19
CA GLU A 100 -29.36 8.33 13.23
C GLU A 100 -29.66 7.04 12.45
N VAL A 101 -30.40 6.13 13.07
CA VAL A 101 -30.97 4.96 12.38
C VAL A 101 -32.48 5.15 12.33
N HIS A 102 -33.05 5.06 11.13
CA HIS A 102 -34.45 5.34 10.86
C HIS A 102 -35.19 4.09 10.39
N GLN A 103 -36.39 3.88 10.93
CA GLN A 103 -37.27 2.80 10.53
C GLN A 103 -38.05 3.18 9.25
N THR A 104 -38.41 2.20 8.42
CA THR A 104 -39.33 2.40 7.29
C THR A 104 -40.77 2.62 7.71
N ASN A 105 -41.15 2.18 8.92
CA ASN A 105 -42.49 2.38 9.48
C ASN A 105 -42.49 2.22 11.01
N ALA A 106 -43.56 2.66 11.65
CA ALA A 106 -43.70 2.59 13.10
C ALA A 106 -44.04 1.18 13.65
N THR A 107 -44.25 0.20 12.76
CA THR A 107 -44.53 -1.20 13.13
C THR A 107 -43.41 -2.15 12.90
N SER A 108 -42.24 -1.66 12.41
CA SER A 108 -41.05 -2.49 12.17
C SER A 108 -40.74 -3.39 13.38
N THR A 109 -40.33 -4.63 13.15
CA THR A 109 -40.18 -5.62 14.21
C THR A 109 -38.76 -5.64 14.83
N ASP A 110 -37.81 -4.98 14.19
CA ASP A 110 -36.38 -5.01 14.50
C ASP A 110 -35.70 -3.64 14.31
N LEU A 111 -34.50 -3.56 14.75
CA LEU A 111 -33.52 -2.50 14.49
C LEU A 111 -32.12 -3.11 14.67
N VAL A 112 -31.29 -2.96 13.66
CA VAL A 112 -29.88 -3.35 13.73
C VAL A 112 -28.99 -2.15 13.51
N PHE A 113 -27.94 -2.05 14.32
CA PHE A 113 -26.86 -1.08 14.11
C PHE A 113 -25.57 -1.61 14.71
N ASP A 114 -24.56 -1.68 13.86
CA ASP A 114 -23.16 -1.78 14.25
C ASP A 114 -22.30 -1.03 13.25
N MET A 115 -21.13 -0.54 13.66
CA MET A 115 -20.29 0.30 12.83
C MET A 115 -18.82 0.15 13.17
N GLU A 116 -18.02 -0.04 12.13
CA GLU A 116 -16.57 0.00 12.17
C GLU A 116 -16.05 1.19 11.34
N LEU A 117 -15.06 1.90 11.87
CA LEU A 117 -14.36 2.99 11.17
C LEU A 117 -12.88 2.66 11.08
N ILE A 118 -12.37 2.50 9.84
CA ILE A 118 -10.99 2.14 9.52
C ILE A 118 -10.32 3.32 8.82
N GLY A 119 -9.17 3.77 9.31
CA GLY A 119 -8.35 4.79 8.63
C GLY A 119 -7.43 4.15 7.59
N ASN A 120 -7.52 4.59 6.34
CA ASN A 120 -6.69 4.13 5.24
C ASN A 120 -5.46 5.04 5.11
N LEU A 121 -4.29 4.54 5.46
CA LEU A 121 -3.04 5.30 5.42
C LEU A 121 -2.66 5.68 3.99
N ILE A 122 -2.13 6.89 3.82
CA ILE A 122 -1.47 7.31 2.57
C ILE A 122 -0.20 6.49 2.42
N PRO A 123 0.00 5.76 1.30
CA PRO A 123 1.24 5.05 1.06
C PRO A 123 2.43 6.00 1.03
N THR A 124 3.45 5.73 1.84
CA THR A 124 4.69 6.51 1.88
C THR A 124 5.75 5.85 1.02
N SER A 125 6.25 6.57 0.01
CA SER A 125 7.37 6.08 -0.80
C SER A 125 8.68 6.28 -0.05
N LEU A 126 9.29 5.18 0.42
CA LEU A 126 10.61 5.19 1.08
C LEU A 126 11.74 5.36 0.06
N ILE A 127 11.56 4.82 -1.14
CA ILE A 127 12.46 4.97 -2.29
C ILE A 127 11.61 5.20 -3.53
N ALA A 128 11.62 6.42 -4.06
CA ALA A 128 10.84 6.77 -5.23
C ALA A 128 11.49 6.27 -6.54
N TYR A 129 10.71 6.10 -7.59
CA TYR A 129 11.24 6.01 -8.95
C TYR A 129 12.10 7.24 -9.25
N GLY A 130 13.16 7.06 -10.03
CA GLY A 130 14.12 8.13 -10.32
C GLY A 130 15.12 8.40 -9.20
N ALA A 131 15.06 7.70 -8.09
CA ALA A 131 16.01 7.86 -6.99
C ALA A 131 17.44 7.53 -7.43
N SER A 132 18.41 8.21 -6.80
CA SER A 132 19.83 7.93 -7.01
C SER A 132 20.26 6.70 -6.24
N TRP A 133 21.07 5.84 -6.89
CA TRP A 133 21.64 4.61 -6.33
C TRP A 133 23.12 4.55 -6.54
N LYS A 134 23.82 3.82 -5.68
CA LYS A 134 25.13 3.25 -5.98
C LYS A 134 24.96 2.01 -6.82
N TYR A 135 25.81 1.82 -7.86
CA TYR A 135 25.76 0.63 -8.71
C TYR A 135 27.14 0.19 -9.17
N LEU A 136 27.25 -1.11 -9.46
CA LEU A 136 28.47 -1.72 -9.98
C LEU A 136 28.11 -2.65 -11.14
N ASP A 137 28.65 -2.30 -12.31
CA ASP A 137 28.37 -2.91 -13.61
C ASP A 137 29.66 -3.39 -14.31
N ASN A 138 30.60 -3.96 -13.57
CA ASN A 138 31.92 -4.34 -14.07
C ASN A 138 32.16 -5.86 -14.14
N GLY A 139 31.13 -6.67 -13.87
CA GLY A 139 31.18 -8.14 -13.93
C GLY A 139 31.97 -8.80 -12.81
N SER A 140 32.45 -8.06 -11.82
CA SER A 140 33.25 -8.64 -10.73
C SER A 140 32.39 -9.31 -9.67
N ASN A 141 32.95 -10.37 -9.06
CA ASN A 141 32.32 -11.04 -7.93
C ASN A 141 32.44 -10.20 -6.66
N GLN A 142 31.35 -9.79 -6.09
CA GLN A 142 31.30 -9.01 -4.84
C GLN A 142 31.16 -9.88 -3.58
N GLY A 143 31.10 -11.20 -3.72
CA GLY A 143 30.88 -12.12 -2.62
C GLY A 143 29.51 -11.87 -1.95
N THR A 144 29.46 -11.81 -0.62
CA THR A 144 28.22 -11.60 0.13
C THR A 144 28.20 -10.30 0.96
N ALA A 145 29.36 -9.70 1.23
CA ALA A 145 29.48 -8.54 2.12
C ALA A 145 28.74 -7.29 1.57
N TRP A 146 28.65 -7.17 0.24
CA TRP A 146 28.03 -6.03 -0.44
C TRP A 146 26.54 -5.85 -0.09
N LYS A 147 25.86 -6.89 0.39
CA LYS A 147 24.44 -6.87 0.79
C LYS A 147 24.22 -6.14 2.11
N GLY A 148 25.23 -6.09 2.98
CA GLY A 148 25.14 -5.60 4.35
C GLY A 148 25.27 -4.09 4.51
N THR A 149 24.83 -3.58 5.64
CA THR A 149 24.84 -2.14 5.97
C THR A 149 26.25 -1.56 6.14
N GLY A 150 27.23 -2.37 6.55
CA GLY A 150 28.63 -1.94 6.78
C GLY A 150 29.53 -1.96 5.55
N PHE A 151 29.00 -2.31 4.37
CA PHE A 151 29.82 -2.38 3.16
C PHE A 151 30.19 -0.98 2.65
N ASN A 152 31.48 -0.80 2.30
CA ASN A 152 31.96 0.45 1.73
C ASN A 152 31.76 0.45 0.20
N ASP A 153 30.76 1.16 -0.27
CA ASP A 153 30.43 1.34 -1.69
C ASP A 153 30.87 2.69 -2.27
N VAL A 154 31.81 3.39 -1.62
CA VAL A 154 32.27 4.72 -2.05
C VAL A 154 32.84 4.72 -3.48
N SER A 155 33.49 3.63 -3.90
CA SER A 155 34.05 3.45 -5.23
C SER A 155 33.03 3.06 -6.31
N TRP A 156 31.81 2.70 -5.91
CA TRP A 156 30.75 2.37 -6.86
C TRP A 156 30.27 3.62 -7.58
N LYS A 157 29.84 3.47 -8.82
CA LYS A 157 29.21 4.54 -9.60
C LYS A 157 27.93 5.01 -8.90
N THR A 158 27.46 6.20 -9.29
CA THR A 158 26.20 6.77 -8.82
C THR A 158 25.37 7.16 -10.02
N GLY A 159 24.08 6.84 -10.03
CA GLY A 159 23.14 7.19 -11.09
C GLY A 159 21.70 7.20 -10.60
N ALA A 160 20.82 7.82 -11.38
CA ALA A 160 19.38 7.81 -11.14
C ALA A 160 18.72 6.61 -11.83
N SER A 161 17.78 5.94 -11.17
CA SER A 161 16.92 4.92 -11.82
C SER A 161 15.97 5.60 -12.85
N LYS A 162 15.52 4.94 -13.89
CA LYS A 162 15.67 3.57 -14.35
C LYS A 162 17.09 3.31 -14.86
N PHE A 163 17.67 2.19 -14.47
CA PHE A 163 18.95 1.68 -15.01
C PHE A 163 18.67 0.66 -16.09
N GLY A 164 19.55 0.56 -17.09
CA GLY A 164 19.43 -0.44 -18.12
C GLY A 164 20.35 -0.21 -19.32
N TYR A 165 20.26 -1.11 -20.29
CA TYR A 165 20.82 -0.99 -21.63
C TYR A 165 19.87 -1.71 -22.62
N GLY A 166 19.88 -1.30 -23.89
CA GLY A 166 18.96 -1.85 -24.88
C GLY A 166 17.62 -1.12 -24.93
N ASP A 167 17.01 -0.88 -23.79
CA ASP A 167 15.78 -0.13 -23.62
C ASP A 167 16.00 1.30 -23.09
N ALA A 168 14.92 2.10 -23.06
CA ALA A 168 14.97 3.45 -22.52
C ALA A 168 15.34 3.42 -21.03
N ALA A 169 16.54 3.89 -20.69
CA ALA A 169 17.08 4.02 -19.35
C ALA A 169 17.46 5.47 -19.04
N THR A 170 17.34 5.88 -17.79
CA THR A 170 17.87 7.18 -17.30
C THR A 170 19.38 7.09 -17.08
N THR A 171 19.84 5.98 -16.50
CA THR A 171 21.26 5.67 -16.34
C THR A 171 21.59 4.40 -17.09
N VAL A 172 22.50 4.50 -18.04
CA VAL A 172 22.98 3.35 -18.81
C VAL A 172 24.04 2.62 -18.02
N VAL A 173 23.82 1.32 -17.81
CA VAL A 173 24.79 0.41 -17.19
C VAL A 173 25.62 -0.29 -18.26
N TYR A 174 26.87 -0.65 -17.91
CA TYR A 174 27.75 -1.36 -18.81
C TYR A 174 27.41 -2.85 -18.87
N SER A 175 27.24 -3.37 -20.07
CA SER A 175 26.79 -4.75 -20.30
C SER A 175 27.94 -5.79 -20.36
N GLY A 176 29.18 -5.35 -20.26
CA GLY A 176 30.35 -6.22 -20.44
C GLY A 176 30.89 -6.28 -21.87
N CYS A 177 30.18 -5.68 -22.83
CA CYS A 177 30.72 -5.53 -24.16
C CYS A 177 31.76 -4.41 -24.23
N PRO A 178 32.93 -4.61 -24.86
CA PRO A 178 33.95 -3.57 -24.92
C PRO A 178 33.38 -2.29 -25.57
N PRO A 179 33.71 -1.12 -25.04
CA PRO A 179 33.31 0.13 -25.65
C PRO A 179 34.03 0.32 -26.97
N SER A 180 33.39 -0.04 -28.05
CA SER A 180 33.69 0.61 -29.30
C SER A 180 32.84 1.88 -29.26
N ASN A 181 33.39 3.05 -28.99
CA ASN A 181 32.82 4.41 -29.18
C ASN A 181 31.29 4.58 -29.35
N HIS A 182 30.48 3.71 -28.72
CA HIS A 182 29.07 3.57 -29.02
C HIS A 182 28.17 4.20 -27.97
N PRO A 183 27.18 5.00 -28.38
CA PRO A 183 26.09 5.40 -27.51
C PRO A 183 25.30 4.18 -27.02
N ALA A 184 24.68 4.32 -25.89
CA ALA A 184 23.97 3.29 -25.09
C ALA A 184 23.02 2.34 -25.85
N ALA A 185 22.56 2.72 -27.02
CA ALA A 185 21.62 1.93 -27.84
C ALA A 185 22.26 0.69 -28.51
N GLU A 186 23.58 0.50 -28.40
CA GLU A 186 24.30 -0.48 -29.21
C GLU A 186 24.88 -1.66 -28.43
N ASN A 187 24.48 -1.84 -27.19
CA ASN A 187 24.81 -3.06 -26.42
C ASN A 187 24.17 -4.35 -26.99
N SER A 188 23.35 -4.22 -28.01
CA SER A 188 22.80 -5.31 -28.82
C SER A 188 23.55 -5.56 -30.13
N ALA A 189 24.74 -4.95 -30.31
CA ALA A 189 25.51 -5.13 -31.54
C ALA A 189 25.83 -6.61 -31.80
N PRO A 190 25.66 -7.11 -33.04
CA PRO A 190 26.09 -8.45 -33.42
C PRO A 190 27.59 -8.60 -33.17
N GLY A 191 27.99 -9.58 -32.35
CA GLY A 191 29.38 -9.83 -32.00
C GLY A 191 29.78 -9.52 -30.57
N CYS A 192 28.86 -9.05 -29.73
CA CYS A 192 29.05 -8.93 -28.29
C CYS A 192 28.96 -10.31 -27.62
N GLY A 193 30.15 -10.95 -27.39
CA GLY A 193 30.22 -12.38 -27.07
C GLY A 193 29.70 -12.75 -25.67
N THR A 194 29.94 -11.95 -24.64
CA THR A 194 29.58 -12.33 -23.26
C THR A 194 29.20 -11.08 -22.48
N LYS A 195 27.93 -10.95 -22.14
CA LYS A 195 27.44 -9.91 -21.23
C LYS A 195 27.77 -10.27 -19.78
N PHE A 196 27.88 -9.27 -18.92
CA PHE A 196 27.91 -9.51 -17.48
C PHE A 196 26.54 -10.02 -17.03
N ILE A 197 26.54 -11.13 -16.31
CA ILE A 197 25.31 -11.76 -15.83
C ILE A 197 24.70 -10.91 -14.72
N THR A 198 25.53 -10.29 -13.88
CA THR A 198 25.04 -9.59 -12.69
C THR A 198 25.45 -8.13 -12.67
N THR A 199 24.49 -7.26 -12.43
CA THR A 199 24.68 -5.85 -12.05
C THR A 199 24.17 -5.63 -10.64
N TYR A 200 24.95 -4.94 -9.82
CA TYR A 200 24.68 -4.71 -8.40
C TYR A 200 24.23 -3.28 -8.16
N PHE A 201 23.24 -3.11 -7.26
CA PHE A 201 22.70 -1.82 -6.85
C PHE A 201 22.61 -1.74 -5.34
N ARG A 202 22.88 -0.58 -4.78
CA ARG A 202 22.77 -0.32 -3.34
C ARG A 202 22.19 1.05 -3.08
N LYS A 203 21.36 1.16 -2.05
CA LYS A 203 20.87 2.45 -1.56
C LYS A 203 20.64 2.41 -0.07
N THR A 204 21.06 3.47 0.61
CA THR A 204 20.69 3.73 2.00
C THR A 204 19.44 4.64 2.03
N PHE A 205 18.52 4.35 2.92
CA PHE A 205 17.30 5.12 3.16
C PHE A 205 16.93 5.08 4.63
N ASN A 206 16.14 6.06 5.08
CA ASN A 206 15.72 6.15 6.48
C ASN A 206 14.24 5.84 6.62
N ILE A 207 13.88 5.13 7.70
CA ILE A 207 12.50 4.96 8.16
C ILE A 207 12.36 5.72 9.47
N THR A 208 11.30 6.51 9.57
CA THR A 208 10.91 7.20 10.81
C THR A 208 9.50 6.76 11.18
N GLY A 209 9.34 6.34 12.43
CA GLY A 209 8.07 5.82 12.92
C GLY A 209 7.74 4.46 12.31
N LEU A 210 8.69 3.51 12.31
CA LEU A 210 8.52 2.16 11.76
C LEU A 210 7.23 1.48 12.24
N ALA A 211 6.82 1.71 13.47
CA ALA A 211 5.59 1.15 14.03
C ALA A 211 4.30 1.66 13.36
N ASN A 212 4.36 2.72 12.56
CA ASN A 212 3.22 3.25 11.82
C ASN A 212 2.99 2.53 10.47
N PHE A 213 3.93 1.69 10.04
CA PHE A 213 3.80 0.94 8.79
C PHE A 213 3.15 -0.41 9.05
N SER A 214 1.99 -0.64 8.42
CA SER A 214 1.27 -1.92 8.49
C SER A 214 1.69 -2.91 7.42
N SER A 215 2.31 -2.41 6.33
CA SER A 215 2.75 -3.22 5.18
C SER A 215 3.92 -2.57 4.46
N PHE A 216 4.67 -3.37 3.73
CA PHE A 216 5.74 -2.94 2.84
C PHE A 216 5.57 -3.60 1.48
N THR A 217 5.74 -2.81 0.41
CA THR A 217 5.67 -3.32 -0.96
C THR A 217 6.88 -2.86 -1.77
N PHE A 218 7.34 -3.71 -2.68
CA PHE A 218 8.25 -3.32 -3.76
C PHE A 218 7.48 -3.21 -5.07
N ASN A 219 7.71 -2.12 -5.80
CA ASN A 219 7.35 -1.98 -7.20
C ASN A 219 8.64 -2.03 -8.01
N VAL A 220 8.85 -3.11 -8.75
CA VAL A 220 10.12 -3.38 -9.44
C VAL A 220 9.89 -3.48 -10.94
N ILE A 221 10.68 -2.71 -11.71
CA ILE A 221 10.87 -2.91 -13.15
C ILE A 221 12.19 -3.65 -13.29
N ARG A 222 12.21 -4.76 -14.00
CA ARG A 222 13.37 -5.64 -14.15
C ARG A 222 13.43 -6.29 -15.52
N ASP A 223 14.64 -6.67 -15.87
CA ASP A 223 15.00 -7.52 -17.01
C ASP A 223 16.34 -8.21 -16.69
N ASP A 224 16.40 -9.53 -16.49
CA ASP A 224 15.38 -10.60 -16.46
C ASP A 224 14.95 -10.96 -15.03
N GLY A 225 15.92 -11.34 -14.18
CA GLY A 225 15.74 -11.79 -12.80
C GLY A 225 16.33 -10.82 -11.79
N TYR A 226 15.86 -10.88 -10.54
CA TYR A 226 16.44 -10.11 -9.45
C TYR A 226 16.42 -10.84 -8.10
N VAL A 227 17.33 -10.38 -7.21
CA VAL A 227 17.25 -10.66 -5.78
C VAL A 227 17.38 -9.35 -5.02
N ILE A 228 16.49 -9.12 -4.05
CA ILE A 228 16.47 -7.94 -3.18
C ILE A 228 16.82 -8.35 -1.76
N TYR A 229 17.74 -7.59 -1.15
CA TYR A 229 18.17 -7.74 0.23
C TYR A 229 17.86 -6.49 1.03
N ILE A 230 17.36 -6.65 2.24
CA ILE A 230 17.18 -5.58 3.23
C ILE A 230 18.14 -5.86 4.39
N ASN A 231 19.02 -4.90 4.66
CA ASN A 231 20.02 -4.98 5.73
C ASN A 231 20.86 -6.27 5.72
N GLY A 232 21.14 -6.80 4.50
CA GLY A 232 21.95 -7.99 4.27
C GLY A 232 21.17 -9.30 4.16
N ILE A 233 19.88 -9.30 4.45
CA ILE A 233 19.01 -10.49 4.43
C ILE A 233 18.12 -10.43 3.19
N GLU A 234 18.00 -11.56 2.48
CA GLU A 234 17.13 -11.67 1.32
C GLU A 234 15.65 -11.46 1.71
N ALA A 235 15.04 -10.49 1.07
CA ALA A 235 13.61 -10.16 1.27
C ALA A 235 12.72 -10.68 0.14
N ALA A 236 13.25 -10.69 -1.10
CA ALA A 236 12.49 -11.15 -2.26
C ALA A 236 13.42 -11.56 -3.40
N ARG A 237 12.97 -12.49 -4.23
CA ARG A 237 13.55 -12.78 -5.55
C ARG A 237 12.45 -13.08 -6.56
N SER A 238 12.73 -12.82 -7.82
CA SER A 238 11.81 -13.15 -8.91
C SER A 238 12.60 -13.56 -10.15
N ASN A 239 12.10 -14.57 -10.86
CA ASN A 239 12.71 -15.16 -12.03
C ASN A 239 14.16 -15.64 -11.79
N MET A 240 14.45 -16.10 -10.57
CA MET A 240 15.74 -16.66 -10.18
C MET A 240 15.58 -18.10 -9.72
N PRO A 241 16.60 -18.97 -9.94
CA PRO A 241 16.56 -20.33 -9.45
C PRO A 241 16.56 -20.38 -7.91
N GLY A 242 16.15 -21.53 -7.36
CA GLY A 242 16.29 -21.82 -5.94
C GLY A 242 17.76 -21.99 -5.49
N GLY A 243 17.99 -21.92 -4.18
CA GLY A 243 19.31 -22.09 -3.58
C GLY A 243 20.18 -20.85 -3.61
N THR A 244 21.50 -21.05 -3.59
CA THR A 244 22.49 -19.96 -3.51
C THR A 244 22.61 -19.26 -4.87
N ILE A 245 22.46 -17.94 -4.86
CA ILE A 245 22.71 -17.08 -6.01
C ILE A 245 24.15 -16.58 -5.97
N THR A 246 24.83 -16.68 -7.10
CA THR A 246 26.21 -16.19 -7.32
C THR A 246 26.22 -15.20 -8.48
N TYR A 247 27.30 -14.47 -8.64
CA TYR A 247 27.45 -13.48 -9.72
C TYR A 247 27.41 -14.08 -11.15
N THR A 248 27.46 -15.41 -11.28
CA THR A 248 27.34 -16.15 -12.56
C THR A 248 26.03 -16.92 -12.67
N THR A 249 25.13 -16.79 -11.70
CA THR A 249 23.81 -17.42 -11.76
C THR A 249 22.93 -16.64 -12.72
N GLY A 250 22.49 -17.25 -13.82
CA GLY A 250 21.54 -16.63 -14.74
C GLY A 250 20.09 -16.60 -14.18
N ALA A 251 19.28 -15.73 -14.72
CA ALA A 251 17.84 -15.77 -14.52
C ALA A 251 17.25 -17.11 -14.99
N SER A 252 16.11 -17.53 -14.45
CA SER A 252 15.47 -18.80 -14.79
C SER A 252 14.92 -18.82 -16.22
N SER A 253 14.53 -17.65 -16.75
CA SER A 253 14.08 -17.44 -18.13
C SER A 253 14.34 -16.02 -18.57
N GLY A 254 14.46 -15.78 -19.88
CA GLY A 254 14.43 -14.44 -20.44
C GLY A 254 13.03 -13.87 -20.34
N LEU A 255 12.92 -12.58 -20.07
CA LEU A 255 11.68 -11.81 -20.12
C LEU A 255 11.64 -11.00 -21.41
N GLY A 256 10.45 -10.66 -21.85
CA GLY A 256 10.18 -9.80 -22.98
C GLY A 256 9.03 -8.84 -22.67
N SER A 257 8.85 -7.84 -23.54
CA SER A 257 7.75 -6.87 -23.37
C SER A 257 6.38 -7.57 -23.38
N PRO A 258 5.43 -7.21 -22.46
CA PRO A 258 5.51 -6.03 -21.58
C PRO A 258 6.17 -6.28 -20.20
N ASP A 259 6.57 -7.52 -19.86
CA ASP A 259 6.97 -7.90 -18.50
C ASP A 259 8.27 -7.21 -18.04
N GLU A 260 9.19 -6.93 -18.97
CA GLU A 260 10.44 -6.19 -18.70
C GLU A 260 10.24 -4.69 -18.50
N THR A 261 9.08 -4.14 -18.91
CA THR A 261 8.80 -2.69 -18.88
C THR A 261 7.72 -2.31 -17.88
N THR A 262 6.94 -3.28 -17.41
CA THR A 262 5.81 -3.08 -16.50
C THR A 262 6.25 -3.32 -15.05
N PRO A 263 5.96 -2.39 -14.10
CA PRO A 263 6.26 -2.62 -12.70
C PRO A 263 5.49 -3.83 -12.15
N VAL A 264 6.20 -4.71 -11.45
CA VAL A 264 5.59 -5.79 -10.69
C VAL A 264 5.58 -5.43 -9.22
N THR A 265 4.43 -5.56 -8.58
CA THR A 265 4.25 -5.27 -7.15
C THR A 265 4.40 -6.54 -6.33
N PHE A 266 5.23 -6.49 -5.30
CA PHE A 266 5.44 -7.57 -4.34
C PHE A 266 5.12 -7.08 -2.94
N ASP A 267 4.25 -7.79 -2.23
CA ASP A 267 4.04 -7.60 -0.81
C ASP A 267 5.17 -8.32 -0.04
N ILE A 268 5.89 -7.55 0.76
CA ILE A 268 6.97 -8.02 1.64
C ILE A 268 6.66 -7.78 3.11
N SER A 269 5.40 -7.62 3.48
CA SER A 269 4.98 -7.35 4.86
C SER A 269 5.41 -8.47 5.81
N ALA A 270 5.51 -9.71 5.34
CA ALA A 270 6.08 -10.83 6.09
C ALA A 270 7.57 -10.62 6.46
N CYS A 271 8.27 -9.74 5.73
CA CYS A 271 9.66 -9.38 5.97
C CYS A 271 9.81 -8.07 6.75
N ALA A 272 8.74 -7.54 7.35
CA ALA A 272 8.76 -6.27 8.09
C ALA A 272 9.84 -6.23 9.20
N GLY A 273 10.14 -7.37 9.82
CA GLY A 273 11.20 -7.51 10.81
C GLY A 273 12.63 -7.28 10.29
N LEU A 274 12.83 -7.16 8.98
CA LEU A 274 14.12 -6.82 8.38
C LEU A 274 14.41 -5.32 8.39
N PHE A 275 13.37 -4.48 8.58
CA PHE A 275 13.51 -3.03 8.63
C PHE A 275 13.80 -2.54 10.04
N TRP A 276 14.56 -1.46 10.14
CA TRP A 276 14.93 -0.82 11.39
C TRP A 276 14.41 0.62 11.43
N GLU A 277 14.15 1.10 12.61
CA GLU A 277 13.98 2.55 12.82
C GLU A 277 15.30 3.27 12.47
N GLY A 278 15.25 4.33 11.69
CA GLY A 278 16.43 5.03 11.20
C GLY A 278 16.98 4.43 9.89
N SER A 279 18.30 4.27 9.81
CA SER A 279 19.02 3.95 8.58
C SER A 279 18.90 2.48 8.19
N ASN A 280 18.49 2.24 6.96
CA ASN A 280 18.39 0.93 6.33
C ASN A 280 19.18 0.90 5.02
N THR A 281 19.60 -0.28 4.60
CA THR A 281 20.21 -0.52 3.29
C THR A 281 19.36 -1.50 2.49
N ILE A 282 19.00 -1.11 1.28
CA ILE A 282 18.52 -2.02 0.25
C ILE A 282 19.67 -2.32 -0.71
N ALA A 283 19.86 -3.59 -1.02
CA ALA A 283 20.81 -4.07 -2.01
C ALA A 283 20.06 -4.95 -3.02
N VAL A 284 20.36 -4.81 -4.29
CA VAL A 284 19.70 -5.53 -5.39
C VAL A 284 20.73 -6.05 -6.35
N GLU A 285 20.58 -7.28 -6.78
CA GLU A 285 21.29 -7.83 -7.94
C GLU A 285 20.26 -8.15 -9.03
N ILE A 286 20.60 -7.73 -10.25
CA ILE A 286 19.84 -8.03 -11.48
C ILE A 286 20.67 -9.00 -12.30
N HIS A 287 20.01 -10.04 -12.81
CA HIS A 287 20.61 -11.16 -13.56
C HIS A 287 20.00 -11.34 -14.94
#